data_69b0912444130ac869de0bd5a03ecc36
#
_entry.id   69b0912444130ac869de0bd5a03ecc36
#
_cell.length_a   1.000
_cell.length_b   1.000
_cell.length_c   1.000
_cell.angle_alpha   90.00
_cell.angle_beta   90.00
_cell.angle_gamma   90.00
#
_symmetry.space_group_name_H-M   'P 1'
#
loop_
_entity.id
_entity.type
_entity.pdbx_description
1 polymer ?
#
loop_
_entity_poly.entity_id
_entity_poly.type
_entity_poly.pdbx_seq_one_letter_code
_entity_poly.pdbx_strand_id
1 'polypeptide(L)'
;MYEYTIFYVFPNSHTQTFSFYGFYSWLPLTLCIFVAMEPIRNKVKESGLVQLDLADLLPKEPSLSLDLSTQLWQGFVLKEKDFRAWVLANDWSVYAHQTVRIHCATEAIIPTWAYMLVASALQPFTTVVIAGDERAMEHFLINKALINLDKDSLIDQRVIVKGCANLLDQEYALTQLVLTLKPIVKSLMFGEPCSTVPIFKR
;
A
#
# COMPACT_ATOMS: atom_id res chain seq x y z
N MET A 1 -50.76 16.04 -45.83
CA MET A 1 -50.29 16.89 -44.74
C MET A 1 -50.27 15.98 -43.50
N TYR A 2 -49.05 15.53 -43.12
CA TYR A 2 -48.90 14.64 -41.96
C TYR A 2 -48.24 15.44 -40.84
N GLU A 3 -48.86 15.39 -39.66
CA GLU A 3 -48.39 16.06 -38.46
C GLU A 3 -47.56 15.08 -37.66
N TYR A 4 -46.30 15.43 -37.40
CA TYR A 4 -45.44 14.61 -36.53
C TYR A 4 -45.15 15.38 -35.25
N THR A 5 -45.55 14.76 -34.12
CA THR A 5 -45.28 15.28 -32.78
C THR A 5 -44.10 14.57 -32.22
N ILE A 6 -42.99 15.28 -31.93
CA ILE A 6 -41.79 14.73 -31.31
C ILE A 6 -41.82 15.14 -29.83
N PHE A 7 -41.79 14.14 -28.94
CA PHE A 7 -41.68 14.35 -27.49
C PHE A 7 -40.24 14.35 -27.07
N TYR A 8 -39.76 15.43 -26.46
CA TYR A 8 -38.51 15.48 -25.76
C TYR A 8 -38.77 15.35 -24.25
N VAL A 9 -38.23 14.33 -23.65
CA VAL A 9 -38.24 14.15 -22.18
C VAL A 9 -36.88 14.56 -21.63
N PHE A 10 -36.85 15.71 -20.96
CA PHE A 10 -35.68 16.11 -20.17
C PHE A 10 -35.74 15.49 -18.78
N PRO A 11 -34.59 15.18 -18.16
CA PRO A 11 -34.54 14.50 -16.85
C PRO A 11 -35.00 15.36 -15.66
N ASN A 12 -35.46 16.58 -15.87
CA ASN A 12 -36.09 17.44 -14.86
C ASN A 12 -37.42 18.04 -15.40
N SER A 13 -38.50 17.36 -15.12
CA SER A 13 -39.90 17.80 -15.01
C SER A 13 -40.35 19.06 -15.77
N HIS A 14 -40.17 19.16 -17.09
CA HIS A 14 -41.01 20.01 -17.93
C HIS A 14 -41.04 19.45 -19.34
N THR A 15 -42.22 19.00 -19.78
CA THR A 15 -42.52 18.64 -21.15
C THR A 15 -42.89 19.91 -21.90
N GLN A 16 -42.11 20.28 -22.94
CA GLN A 16 -42.50 21.31 -23.87
C GLN A 16 -42.84 20.68 -25.21
N THR A 17 -44.01 21.00 -25.74
CA THR A 17 -44.46 20.59 -27.06
C THR A 17 -44.12 21.68 -28.06
N PHE A 18 -43.36 21.35 -29.09
CA PHE A 18 -43.14 22.25 -30.25
C PHE A 18 -43.83 21.66 -31.46
N SER A 19 -44.73 22.47 -32.07
CA SER A 19 -45.40 22.17 -33.34
C SER A 19 -44.67 22.93 -34.44
N PHE A 20 -44.12 22.20 -35.44
CA PHE A 20 -43.49 22.81 -36.59
C PHE A 20 -44.34 22.57 -37.86
N TYR A 21 -44.71 23.65 -38.52
CA TYR A 21 -45.19 23.64 -39.91
C TYR A 21 -44.00 23.86 -40.83
N GLY A 22 -43.61 22.86 -41.63
CA GLY A 22 -42.44 22.97 -42.49
C GLY A 22 -42.67 22.54 -43.92
N PHE A 23 -42.32 23.41 -44.81
CA PHE A 23 -42.27 23.26 -46.28
C PHE A 23 -41.18 22.24 -46.68
N TYR A 24 -41.44 21.45 -47.69
CA TYR A 24 -40.52 20.51 -48.32
C TYR A 24 -39.25 21.17 -48.82
N SER A 25 -38.09 20.71 -48.40
CA SER A 25 -36.89 20.74 -49.19
C SER A 25 -36.03 19.49 -48.86
N TRP A 26 -35.51 18.91 -49.91
CA TRP A 26 -34.66 17.70 -49.87
C TRP A 26 -33.45 17.89 -48.96
N LEU A 27 -33.47 17.32 -47.78
CA LEU A 27 -32.27 17.08 -46.99
C LEU A 27 -32.14 15.58 -46.72
N PRO A 28 -30.92 14.98 -46.86
CA PRO A 28 -30.71 13.57 -46.51
C PRO A 28 -30.89 13.40 -45.01
N LEU A 29 -31.75 12.45 -44.62
CA LEU A 29 -31.93 11.98 -43.24
C LEU A 29 -30.60 11.38 -42.77
N THR A 30 -29.74 12.20 -42.21
CA THR A 30 -28.68 11.73 -41.34
C THR A 30 -29.34 11.21 -40.05
N LEU A 31 -29.54 9.91 -40.01
CA LEU A 31 -30.02 9.20 -38.84
C LEU A 31 -28.93 9.35 -37.75
N CYS A 32 -29.05 10.39 -36.91
CA CYS A 32 -28.26 10.49 -35.69
C CYS A 32 -28.73 9.36 -34.76
N ILE A 33 -28.07 8.22 -34.86
CA ILE A 33 -28.17 7.18 -33.81
C ILE A 33 -27.54 7.77 -32.55
N PHE A 34 -28.37 8.35 -31.69
CA PHE A 34 -27.99 8.64 -30.32
C PHE A 34 -27.83 7.29 -29.62
N VAL A 35 -26.61 6.75 -29.66
CA VAL A 35 -26.23 5.68 -28.75
C VAL A 35 -26.27 6.32 -27.37
N ALA A 36 -27.29 6.03 -26.60
CA ALA A 36 -27.33 6.34 -25.18
C ALA A 36 -26.12 5.64 -24.56
N MET A 37 -25.05 6.39 -24.33
CA MET A 37 -23.90 5.88 -23.54
C MET A 37 -24.41 5.63 -22.14
N GLU A 38 -24.62 4.37 -21.80
CA GLU A 38 -24.87 4.02 -20.42
C GLU A 38 -23.71 4.55 -19.55
N PRO A 39 -24.00 5.17 -18.39
CA PRO A 39 -22.95 5.65 -17.53
C PRO A 39 -22.04 4.47 -17.16
N ILE A 40 -20.73 4.68 -17.29
CA ILE A 40 -19.72 3.66 -16.97
C ILE A 40 -19.89 3.28 -15.49
N ARG A 41 -20.52 2.15 -15.24
CA ARG A 41 -20.69 1.61 -13.89
C ARG A 41 -19.37 1.01 -13.43
N ASN A 42 -18.86 1.46 -12.28
CA ASN A 42 -17.69 0.84 -11.67
C ASN A 42 -18.09 -0.45 -10.98
N LYS A 43 -18.12 -1.53 -11.77
CA LYS A 43 -18.52 -2.89 -11.29
C LYS A 43 -17.66 -3.38 -10.11
N VAL A 44 -16.45 -2.87 -9.96
CA VAL A 44 -15.56 -3.24 -8.85
C VAL A 44 -16.08 -2.63 -7.54
N LYS A 45 -16.48 -1.35 -7.54
CA LYS A 45 -17.10 -0.70 -6.38
C LYS A 45 -18.44 -1.32 -6.00
N GLU A 46 -19.24 -1.70 -7.01
CA GLU A 46 -20.55 -2.34 -6.80
C GLU A 46 -20.43 -3.80 -6.33
N SER A 47 -19.30 -4.45 -6.56
CA SER A 47 -19.10 -5.87 -6.21
C SER A 47 -18.90 -6.13 -4.71
N GLY A 48 -18.68 -5.10 -3.88
CA GLY A 48 -18.35 -5.24 -2.47
C GLY A 48 -16.99 -5.94 -2.23
N LEU A 49 -16.07 -5.85 -3.21
CA LEU A 49 -14.72 -6.37 -3.09
C LEU A 49 -13.83 -5.34 -2.40
N VAL A 50 -13.17 -5.74 -1.33
CA VAL A 50 -12.16 -4.92 -0.66
C VAL A 50 -10.81 -5.16 -1.34
N GLN A 51 -10.21 -4.10 -1.84
CA GLN A 51 -8.87 -4.15 -2.40
C GLN A 51 -7.86 -3.77 -1.33
N LEU A 52 -6.83 -4.59 -1.16
CA LEU A 52 -5.75 -4.38 -0.21
C LEU A 52 -4.43 -4.34 -0.98
N ASP A 53 -3.71 -3.25 -0.84
CA ASP A 53 -2.36 -3.09 -1.38
C ASP A 53 -1.36 -3.10 -0.22
N LEU A 54 -0.37 -3.99 -0.28
CA LEU A 54 0.67 -4.06 0.76
C LEU A 54 1.51 -2.79 0.83
N ALA A 55 1.70 -2.10 -0.30
CA ALA A 55 2.44 -0.85 -0.33
C ALA A 55 1.76 0.27 0.49
N ASP A 56 0.43 0.23 0.58
CA ASP A 56 -0.34 1.21 1.37
C ASP A 56 -0.28 0.94 2.87
N LEU A 57 0.06 -0.29 3.27
CA LEU A 57 0.17 -0.69 4.68
C LEU A 57 1.51 -0.31 5.29
N LEU A 58 2.56 -0.19 4.46
CA LEU A 58 3.90 0.13 4.94
C LEU A 58 4.02 1.62 5.26
N PRO A 59 4.79 1.98 6.32
CA PRO A 59 5.05 3.37 6.61
C PRO A 59 5.79 4.03 5.44
N LYS A 60 5.32 5.21 5.04
CA LYS A 60 5.91 6.00 3.95
C LYS A 60 7.12 6.83 4.43
N GLU A 61 7.34 6.85 5.73
CA GLU A 61 8.44 7.60 6.33
C GLU A 61 9.77 6.87 6.12
N PRO A 62 10.83 7.59 5.74
CA PRO A 62 12.13 6.98 5.54
C PRO A 62 12.66 6.41 6.87
N SER A 63 13.20 5.21 6.81
CA SER A 63 13.98 4.66 7.91
C SER A 63 15.41 5.20 7.85
N LEU A 64 15.97 5.52 9.00
CA LEU A 64 17.38 5.91 9.11
C LEU A 64 18.26 4.67 9.28
N SER A 65 19.40 4.71 8.61
CA SER A 65 20.40 3.63 8.66
C SER A 65 21.60 4.08 9.50
N LEU A 66 21.94 3.29 10.50
CA LEU A 66 23.13 3.47 11.32
C LEU A 66 24.15 2.38 10.99
N ASP A 67 25.22 2.77 10.30
CA ASP A 67 26.28 1.86 9.91
C ASP A 67 27.40 1.84 10.95
N LEU A 68 27.64 0.68 11.55
CA LEU A 68 28.71 0.47 12.52
C LEU A 68 30.10 0.25 11.89
N SER A 69 30.19 0.10 10.58
CA SER A 69 31.47 -0.10 9.90
C SER A 69 32.43 1.08 10.12
N THR A 70 31.90 2.29 10.28
CA THR A 70 32.67 3.50 10.58
C THR A 70 33.37 3.49 11.94
N GLN A 71 32.97 2.57 12.84
CA GLN A 71 33.51 2.46 14.19
C GLN A 71 34.53 1.31 14.31
N LEU A 72 34.85 0.66 13.20
CA LEU A 72 35.80 -0.43 13.17
C LEU A 72 37.25 0.09 13.09
N TRP A 73 38.10 -0.43 13.94
CA TRP A 73 39.53 -0.24 13.83
C TRP A 73 40.06 -1.02 12.63
N GLN A 74 40.76 -0.34 11.73
CA GLN A 74 41.25 -0.89 10.46
C GLN A 74 40.19 -1.59 9.59
N GLY A 75 38.91 -1.28 9.80
CA GLY A 75 37.82 -1.88 9.02
C GLY A 75 37.39 -3.30 9.41
N PHE A 76 38.02 -3.90 10.45
CA PHE A 76 37.79 -5.30 10.78
C PHE A 76 37.35 -5.54 12.23
N VAL A 77 37.87 -4.77 13.18
CA VAL A 77 37.71 -5.05 14.61
C VAL A 77 37.08 -3.88 15.35
N LEU A 78 36.07 -4.17 16.11
CA LEU A 78 35.46 -3.20 17.02
C LEU A 78 36.19 -3.22 18.37
N LYS A 79 36.85 -2.11 18.72
CA LYS A 79 37.51 -1.92 20.00
C LYS A 79 36.52 -1.43 21.05
N GLU A 80 36.27 -2.22 22.09
CA GLU A 80 35.25 -1.92 23.09
C GLU A 80 35.38 -0.51 23.71
N LYS A 81 36.59 -0.13 24.13
CA LYS A 81 36.83 1.16 24.77
C LYS A 81 36.46 2.33 23.85
N ASP A 82 36.91 2.28 22.60
CA ASP A 82 36.69 3.34 21.62
C ASP A 82 35.22 3.42 21.22
N PHE A 83 34.59 2.27 21.07
CA PHE A 83 33.16 2.18 20.76
C PHE A 83 32.26 2.75 21.87
N ARG A 84 32.56 2.41 23.13
CA ARG A 84 31.84 2.99 24.28
C ARG A 84 32.03 4.51 24.36
N ALA A 85 33.23 5.01 24.11
CA ALA A 85 33.49 6.45 24.06
C ALA A 85 32.68 7.13 22.94
N TRP A 86 32.61 6.51 21.76
CA TRP A 86 31.80 7.00 20.65
C TRP A 86 30.30 7.02 21.00
N VAL A 87 29.76 5.94 21.59
CA VAL A 87 28.35 5.87 21.98
C VAL A 87 27.99 6.98 22.98
N LEU A 88 28.89 7.30 23.91
CA LEU A 88 28.68 8.39 24.87
C LEU A 88 28.77 9.80 24.24
N ALA A 89 29.62 9.98 23.24
CA ALA A 89 29.84 11.27 22.60
C ALA A 89 28.89 11.57 21.44
N ASN A 90 28.22 10.53 20.89
CA ASN A 90 27.36 10.70 19.72
C ASN A 90 26.04 11.37 20.10
N ASP A 91 25.57 12.27 19.22
CA ASP A 91 24.25 12.89 19.36
C ASP A 91 23.17 11.95 18.78
N TRP A 92 22.43 11.30 19.70
CA TRP A 92 21.36 10.39 19.32
C TRP A 92 20.02 11.09 19.04
N SER A 93 19.89 12.39 19.30
CA SER A 93 18.66 13.15 19.08
C SER A 93 18.28 13.25 17.60
N VAL A 94 19.24 13.11 16.70
CA VAL A 94 19.02 13.09 15.24
C VAL A 94 18.12 11.92 14.79
N TYR A 95 17.99 10.88 15.63
CA TYR A 95 17.14 9.73 15.37
C TYR A 95 15.76 9.83 16.04
N ALA A 96 15.43 10.98 16.62
CA ALA A 96 14.18 11.15 17.35
C ALA A 96 12.96 10.86 16.46
N HIS A 97 12.05 10.00 16.96
CA HIS A 97 10.82 9.60 16.28
C HIS A 97 11.00 8.85 14.95
N GLN A 98 12.23 8.43 14.63
CA GLN A 98 12.52 7.70 13.41
C GLN A 98 12.57 6.18 13.64
N THR A 99 12.34 5.43 12.58
CA THR A 99 12.67 3.99 12.56
C THR A 99 14.15 3.85 12.23
N VAL A 100 14.92 3.18 13.08
CA VAL A 100 16.37 3.08 12.95
C VAL A 100 16.80 1.66 12.67
N ARG A 101 17.56 1.47 11.60
CA ARG A 101 18.23 0.19 11.28
C ARG A 101 19.70 0.28 11.62
N ILE A 102 20.17 -0.62 12.50
CA ILE A 102 21.58 -0.78 12.83
C ILE A 102 22.15 -1.91 11.99
N HIS A 103 23.19 -1.62 11.22
CA HIS A 103 23.87 -2.62 10.40
C HIS A 103 25.38 -2.39 10.36
N CYS A 104 26.10 -3.29 9.70
CA CYS A 104 27.49 -3.12 9.35
C CYS A 104 27.63 -3.35 7.84
N ALA A 105 28.12 -2.36 7.11
CA ALA A 105 28.28 -2.44 5.66
C ALA A 105 29.47 -3.30 5.22
N THR A 106 30.35 -3.66 6.15
CA THR A 106 31.52 -4.51 5.88
C THR A 106 31.33 -5.90 6.47
N GLU A 107 32.00 -6.91 5.91
CA GLU A 107 32.03 -8.27 6.43
C GLU A 107 32.91 -8.37 7.69
N ALA A 108 32.56 -7.60 8.71
CA ALA A 108 33.24 -7.62 9.99
C ALA A 108 32.36 -8.29 11.05
N ILE A 109 33.01 -8.95 12.00
CA ILE A 109 32.33 -9.56 13.14
C ILE A 109 32.06 -8.48 14.19
N ILE A 110 30.82 -8.01 14.26
CA ILE A 110 30.37 -7.08 15.28
C ILE A 110 29.91 -7.91 16.51
N PRO A 111 30.50 -7.71 17.69
CA PRO A 111 30.01 -8.34 18.90
C PRO A 111 28.57 -7.96 19.20
N THR A 112 27.74 -8.91 19.64
CA THR A 112 26.31 -8.68 19.89
C THR A 112 26.03 -7.58 20.93
N TRP A 113 26.92 -7.41 21.91
CA TRP A 113 26.81 -6.33 22.89
C TRP A 113 26.87 -4.93 22.27
N ALA A 114 27.51 -4.75 21.10
CA ALA A 114 27.59 -3.46 20.43
C ALA A 114 26.19 -3.01 19.95
N TYR A 115 25.42 -3.93 19.36
CA TYR A 115 24.02 -3.65 18.98
C TYR A 115 23.16 -3.30 20.20
N MET A 116 23.34 -4.02 21.33
CA MET A 116 22.62 -3.75 22.56
C MET A 116 22.94 -2.36 23.11
N LEU A 117 24.21 -1.97 23.07
CA LEU A 117 24.66 -0.67 23.57
C LEU A 117 24.09 0.49 22.75
N VAL A 118 24.10 0.36 21.41
CA VAL A 118 23.51 1.34 20.52
C VAL A 118 21.98 1.40 20.68
N ALA A 119 21.32 0.25 20.76
CA ALA A 119 19.88 0.19 20.99
C ALA A 119 19.49 0.87 22.32
N SER A 120 20.29 0.69 23.38
CA SER A 120 20.09 1.35 24.67
C SER A 120 20.26 2.87 24.56
N ALA A 121 21.21 3.35 23.76
CA ALA A 121 21.42 4.78 23.53
C ALA A 121 20.30 5.42 22.68
N LEU A 122 19.73 4.68 21.74
CA LEU A 122 18.61 5.10 20.89
C LEU A 122 17.26 5.10 21.61
N GLN A 123 17.08 4.25 22.61
CA GLN A 123 15.79 4.03 23.28
C GLN A 123 15.09 5.28 23.80
N PRO A 124 15.77 6.32 24.33
CA PRO A 124 15.12 7.55 24.75
C PRO A 124 14.53 8.38 23.59
N PHE A 125 15.00 8.17 22.38
CA PHE A 125 14.65 8.97 21.19
C PHE A 125 13.69 8.23 20.25
N THR A 126 13.83 6.91 20.13
CA THR A 126 12.96 6.09 19.29
C THR A 126 12.64 4.74 19.91
N THR A 127 11.45 4.22 19.58
CA THR A 127 11.00 2.90 20.02
C THR A 127 11.20 1.80 18.97
N VAL A 128 11.60 2.18 17.75
CA VAL A 128 11.75 1.24 16.64
C VAL A 128 13.21 1.18 16.19
N VAL A 129 13.92 0.19 16.73
CA VAL A 129 15.32 -0.09 16.41
C VAL A 129 15.45 -1.54 15.97
N ILE A 130 15.99 -1.76 14.78
CA ILE A 130 16.16 -3.09 14.18
C ILE A 130 17.64 -3.31 13.86
N ALA A 131 18.21 -4.41 14.36
CA ALA A 131 19.54 -4.85 13.97
C ALA A 131 19.41 -5.85 12.81
N GLY A 132 20.08 -5.58 11.69
CA GLY A 132 20.06 -6.46 10.53
C GLY A 132 20.17 -5.72 9.19
N ASP A 133 19.94 -6.46 8.12
CA ASP A 133 19.90 -5.95 6.76
C ASP A 133 18.57 -5.25 6.42
N GLU A 134 18.41 -4.86 5.17
CA GLU A 134 17.18 -4.21 4.69
C GLU A 134 15.97 -5.14 4.72
N ARG A 135 16.17 -6.45 4.49
CA ARG A 135 15.09 -7.43 4.59
C ARG A 135 14.58 -7.57 6.03
N ALA A 136 15.48 -7.60 7.02
CA ALA A 136 15.09 -7.66 8.41
C ALA A 136 14.23 -6.45 8.81
N MET A 137 14.59 -5.27 8.32
CA MET A 137 13.79 -4.06 8.50
C MET A 137 12.43 -4.18 7.83
N GLU A 138 12.38 -4.59 6.56
CA GLU A 138 11.13 -4.76 5.81
C GLU A 138 10.21 -5.78 6.48
N HIS A 139 10.72 -6.94 6.89
CA HIS A 139 9.96 -7.96 7.61
C HIS A 139 9.33 -7.41 8.90
N PHE A 140 10.10 -6.63 9.66
CA PHE A 140 9.57 -5.98 10.87
C PHE A 140 8.43 -5.02 10.55
N LEU A 141 8.61 -4.17 9.52
CA LEU A 141 7.60 -3.18 9.11
C LEU A 141 6.33 -3.84 8.60
N ILE A 142 6.46 -4.92 7.82
CA ILE A 142 5.33 -5.74 7.35
C ILE A 142 4.57 -6.31 8.54
N ASN A 143 5.26 -6.97 9.47
CA ASN A 143 4.61 -7.55 10.64
C ASN A 143 3.90 -6.49 11.49
N LYS A 144 4.54 -5.34 11.71
CA LYS A 144 3.95 -4.21 12.43
C LYS A 144 2.71 -3.68 11.73
N ALA A 145 2.75 -3.55 10.39
CA ALA A 145 1.61 -3.11 9.59
C ALA A 145 0.44 -4.11 9.68
N LEU A 146 0.70 -5.42 9.62
CA LEU A 146 -0.31 -6.47 9.73
C LEU A 146 -0.92 -6.57 11.14
N ILE A 147 -0.15 -6.28 12.18
CA ILE A 147 -0.67 -6.20 13.57
C ILE A 147 -1.65 -5.04 13.69
N ASN A 148 -1.32 -3.88 13.11
CA ASN A 148 -2.10 -2.65 13.17
C ASN A 148 -3.21 -2.56 12.10
N LEU A 149 -3.32 -3.57 11.24
CA LEU A 149 -4.36 -3.63 10.22
C LEU A 149 -5.74 -3.62 10.88
N ASP A 150 -6.65 -2.76 10.36
CA ASP A 150 -8.06 -2.77 10.77
C ASP A 150 -8.73 -4.07 10.30
N LYS A 151 -8.67 -5.08 11.16
CA LYS A 151 -9.22 -6.41 10.90
C LYS A 151 -10.73 -6.43 10.97
N ASP A 152 -11.33 -5.54 11.73
CA ASP A 152 -12.78 -5.49 11.93
C ASP A 152 -13.50 -5.11 10.64
N SER A 153 -12.93 -4.20 9.87
CA SER A 153 -13.45 -3.83 8.54
C SER A 153 -13.37 -4.95 7.50
N LEU A 154 -12.56 -5.99 7.75
CA LEU A 154 -12.31 -7.10 6.84
C LEU A 154 -13.09 -8.38 7.20
N ILE A 155 -13.78 -8.40 8.34
CA ILE A 155 -14.57 -9.56 8.78
C ILE A 155 -15.61 -9.91 7.71
N ASP A 156 -15.62 -11.19 7.29
CA ASP A 156 -16.52 -11.76 6.27
C ASP A 156 -16.51 -11.03 4.92
N GLN A 157 -15.50 -10.19 4.65
CA GLN A 157 -15.36 -9.53 3.36
C GLN A 157 -14.69 -10.42 2.31
N ARG A 158 -14.91 -10.07 1.04
CA ARG A 158 -14.18 -10.63 -0.09
C ARG A 158 -13.00 -9.72 -0.40
N VAL A 159 -11.79 -10.21 -0.18
CA VAL A 159 -10.55 -9.40 -0.28
C VAL A 159 -9.75 -9.79 -1.51
N ILE A 160 -9.30 -8.79 -2.26
CA ILE A 160 -8.30 -8.94 -3.32
C ILE A 160 -7.02 -8.27 -2.84
N VAL A 161 -5.93 -9.02 -2.86
CA VAL A 161 -4.57 -8.52 -2.59
C VAL A 161 -3.89 -8.20 -3.90
N LYS A 162 -3.45 -6.97 -4.06
CA LYS A 162 -2.63 -6.55 -5.20
C LYS A 162 -1.20 -7.02 -5.06
N GLY A 163 -0.61 -7.50 -6.16
CA GLY A 163 0.74 -8.06 -6.19
C GLY A 163 1.84 -7.09 -6.64
N CYS A 164 1.54 -5.80 -6.79
CA CYS A 164 2.48 -4.84 -7.38
C CYS A 164 3.27 -4.03 -6.34
N ALA A 165 3.34 -4.48 -5.10
CA ALA A 165 4.18 -3.82 -4.10
C ALA A 165 5.66 -4.00 -4.44
N ASN A 166 6.41 -2.89 -4.43
CA ASN A 166 7.87 -2.92 -4.60
C ASN A 166 8.53 -3.31 -3.26
N LEU A 167 8.50 -4.60 -2.96
CA LEU A 167 9.05 -5.20 -1.73
C LEU A 167 10.32 -5.98 -2.05
N LEU A 168 11.25 -6.03 -1.10
CA LEU A 168 12.46 -6.84 -1.19
C LEU A 168 12.16 -8.34 -1.06
N ASP A 169 11.11 -8.67 -0.28
CA ASP A 169 10.68 -10.04 -0.01
C ASP A 169 9.15 -10.15 -0.10
N GLN A 170 8.67 -10.19 -1.33
CA GLN A 170 7.23 -10.26 -1.60
C GLN A 170 6.61 -11.58 -1.12
N GLU A 171 7.34 -12.68 -1.22
CA GLU A 171 6.89 -14.01 -0.78
C GLU A 171 6.63 -14.02 0.71
N TYR A 172 7.54 -13.45 1.49
CA TYR A 172 7.37 -13.31 2.94
C TYR A 172 6.12 -12.48 3.26
N ALA A 173 6.01 -11.31 2.64
CA ALA A 173 4.91 -10.37 2.90
C ALA A 173 3.54 -10.99 2.61
N LEU A 174 3.39 -11.62 1.44
CA LEU A 174 2.13 -12.27 1.03
C LEU A 174 1.80 -13.48 1.90
N THR A 175 2.81 -14.24 2.33
CA THR A 175 2.62 -15.37 3.24
C THR A 175 2.09 -14.90 4.59
N GLN A 176 2.68 -13.87 5.19
CA GLN A 176 2.23 -13.30 6.46
C GLN A 176 0.82 -12.70 6.35
N LEU A 177 0.53 -12.06 5.22
CA LEU A 177 -0.79 -11.51 4.94
C LEU A 177 -1.87 -12.60 4.88
N VAL A 178 -1.60 -13.71 4.18
CA VAL A 178 -2.53 -14.86 4.12
C VAL A 178 -2.80 -15.42 5.51
N LEU A 179 -1.76 -15.62 6.33
CA LEU A 179 -1.90 -16.12 7.70
C LEU A 179 -2.75 -15.17 8.56
N THR A 180 -2.63 -13.87 8.35
CA THR A 180 -3.39 -12.85 9.08
C THR A 180 -4.85 -12.80 8.62
N LEU A 181 -5.12 -12.85 7.30
CA LEU A 181 -6.45 -12.59 6.76
C LEU A 181 -7.35 -13.84 6.68
N LYS A 182 -6.78 -15.02 6.40
CA LYS A 182 -7.57 -16.25 6.21
C LYS A 182 -8.57 -16.54 7.33
N PRO A 183 -8.25 -16.33 8.63
CA PRO A 183 -9.22 -16.61 9.71
C PRO A 183 -10.44 -15.68 9.70
N ILE A 184 -10.33 -14.47 9.14
CA ILE A 184 -11.33 -13.40 9.28
C ILE A 184 -12.13 -13.13 8.02
N VAL A 185 -11.54 -13.29 6.83
CA VAL A 185 -12.19 -12.96 5.57
C VAL A 185 -13.07 -14.10 5.03
N LYS A 186 -14.06 -13.76 4.22
CA LYS A 186 -14.91 -14.74 3.51
C LYS A 186 -14.19 -15.38 2.34
N SER A 187 -13.42 -14.59 1.59
CA SER A 187 -12.57 -15.10 0.51
C SER A 187 -11.36 -14.20 0.30
N LEU A 188 -10.27 -14.80 -0.16
CA LEU A 188 -9.03 -14.13 -0.46
C LEU A 188 -8.62 -14.47 -1.90
N MET A 189 -8.32 -13.45 -2.67
CA MET A 189 -7.87 -13.54 -4.06
C MET A 189 -6.61 -12.72 -4.23
N PHE A 190 -5.78 -13.11 -5.18
CA PHE A 190 -4.55 -12.39 -5.54
C PHE A 190 -4.63 -11.87 -6.96
N GLY A 191 -4.18 -10.65 -7.21
CA GLY A 191 -4.10 -10.03 -8.53
C GLY A 191 -5.00 -8.81 -8.68
N GLU A 192 -5.35 -8.49 -9.92
CA GLU A 192 -6.21 -7.35 -10.24
C GLU A 192 -7.68 -7.81 -10.38
N PRO A 193 -8.67 -6.93 -10.14
CA PRO A 193 -10.09 -7.30 -10.20
C PRO A 193 -10.55 -7.95 -11.51
N CYS A 194 -9.85 -7.67 -12.61
CA CYS A 194 -10.12 -8.25 -13.93
C CYS A 194 -9.45 -9.62 -14.14
N SER A 195 -8.42 -9.97 -13.35
CA SER A 195 -7.66 -11.21 -13.47
C SER A 195 -7.14 -11.63 -12.09
N THR A 196 -7.92 -12.42 -11.38
CA THR A 196 -7.62 -12.85 -10.02
C THR A 196 -7.32 -14.35 -9.94
N VAL A 197 -6.38 -14.68 -9.06
CA VAL A 197 -6.13 -16.06 -8.63
C VAL A 197 -6.81 -16.29 -7.29
N PRO A 198 -7.77 -17.20 -7.14
CA PRO A 198 -8.37 -17.50 -5.85
C PRO A 198 -7.37 -18.23 -4.95
N ILE A 199 -7.16 -17.70 -3.74
CA ILE A 199 -6.27 -18.29 -2.74
C ILE A 199 -7.09 -19.06 -1.69
N PHE A 200 -8.22 -18.48 -1.26
CA PHE A 200 -9.07 -19.05 -0.23
C PHE A 200 -10.54 -18.63 -0.43
N LYS A 201 -11.46 -19.53 -0.15
CA LYS A 201 -12.91 -19.27 -0.07
C LYS A 201 -13.51 -20.13 1.05
N ARG A 202 -14.23 -19.46 1.95
CA ARG A 202 -15.02 -20.14 2.99
C ARG A 202 -16.32 -20.64 2.40
#